data_58f220759f9e2b20dc6af69ab4fe3225
#
_entry.id   58f220759f9e2b20dc6af69ab4fe3225
#
_cell.length_a   1.000
_cell.length_b   1.000
_cell.length_c   1.000
_cell.angle_alpha   90.00
_cell.angle_beta   90.00
_cell.angle_gamma   90.00
#
_symmetry.space_group_name_H-M   'P 1'
#
loop_
_entity.id
_entity.type
_entity.pdbx_description
1 polymer ?
#
loop_
_entity_poly.entity_id
_entity_poly.type
_entity_poly.pdbx_seq_one_letter_code
_entity_poly.pdbx_strand_id
1 'polypeptide(L)'
;VAASDFAHTGEMGMSFGGSTTGAVCMVDRRCAAAVNLDGGDFDFAPFDSDFPAPLLMLHADLGNFYRLFGIEPPARPRSFNDFSYERFEHAGQRQDIHRLVLRDSAHAGLTDNPLFIRRPLRDGLLGSAPTEVLIQAPNALVLGFFDHYLRGRANDFPQAQMARFPAWLTRYDNSAVRDWWLAKPEAQRLALRQRIDEMKRRKTGLDLP
;
A
#
# COMPACT_ATOMS: atom_id res chain seq x y z
N VAL A 1 -11.31 -20.08 22.22
CA VAL A 1 -11.96 -18.77 21.97
C VAL A 1 -11.53 -17.74 23.01
N ALA A 2 -11.26 -18.14 24.27
CA ALA A 2 -10.81 -17.22 25.33
C ALA A 2 -9.41 -16.58 25.10
N ALA A 3 -8.67 -17.03 24.08
CA ALA A 3 -7.34 -16.51 23.74
C ALA A 3 -7.34 -15.50 22.58
N SER A 4 -8.51 -15.14 22.02
CA SER A 4 -8.62 -14.23 20.89
C SER A 4 -9.10 -12.86 21.36
N ASP A 5 -8.36 -11.81 20.98
CA ASP A 5 -8.78 -10.43 21.21
C ASP A 5 -9.53 -9.92 19.97
N PHE A 6 -10.85 -9.87 20.05
CA PHE A 6 -11.70 -9.37 18.98
C PHE A 6 -11.90 -7.85 19.02
N ALA A 7 -11.36 -7.17 20.02
CA ALA A 7 -11.42 -5.71 20.12
C ALA A 7 -10.27 -5.04 19.35
N HIS A 8 -9.18 -5.79 19.11
CA HIS A 8 -8.00 -5.30 18.38
C HIS A 8 -7.61 -6.33 17.32
N THR A 9 -8.05 -6.11 16.10
CA THR A 9 -7.77 -7.01 14.98
C THR A 9 -6.73 -6.42 14.04
N GLY A 10 -5.90 -7.29 13.47
CA GLY A 10 -5.04 -6.94 12.34
C GLY A 10 -5.71 -7.42 11.06
N GLU A 11 -5.86 -6.50 10.09
CA GLU A 11 -6.43 -6.81 8.80
C GLU A 11 -5.33 -6.90 7.75
N MET A 12 -5.39 -7.89 6.86
CA MET A 12 -4.45 -7.96 5.75
C MET A 12 -5.06 -8.58 4.51
N GLY A 13 -4.58 -8.15 3.36
CA GLY A 13 -5.00 -8.72 2.10
C GLY A 13 -4.05 -8.39 0.96
N MET A 14 -4.14 -9.19 -0.10
CA MET A 14 -3.39 -9.02 -1.33
C MET A 14 -4.33 -8.61 -2.48
N SER A 15 -3.86 -7.73 -3.36
CA SER A 15 -4.63 -7.30 -4.54
C SER A 15 -5.98 -6.69 -4.11
N PHE A 16 -7.08 -7.19 -4.63
CA PHE A 16 -8.43 -6.78 -4.22
C PHE A 16 -8.67 -6.95 -2.71
N GLY A 17 -8.07 -8.00 -2.09
CA GLY A 17 -8.09 -8.16 -0.64
C GLY A 17 -7.38 -7.04 0.12
N GLY A 18 -6.28 -6.50 -0.44
CA GLY A 18 -5.59 -5.34 0.12
C GLY A 18 -6.42 -4.06 0.06
N SER A 19 -7.13 -3.83 -1.05
CA SER A 19 -8.11 -2.76 -1.18
C SER A 19 -9.25 -2.91 -0.16
N THR A 20 -9.79 -4.13 -0.03
CA THR A 20 -10.84 -4.46 0.95
C THR A 20 -10.38 -4.19 2.38
N THR A 21 -9.13 -4.56 2.72
CA THR A 21 -8.52 -4.25 4.02
C THR A 21 -8.54 -2.75 4.29
N GLY A 22 -8.15 -1.93 3.32
CA GLY A 22 -8.23 -0.48 3.43
C GLY A 22 -9.65 0.01 3.69
N ALA A 23 -10.63 -0.46 2.91
CA ALA A 23 -12.03 -0.07 3.05
C ALA A 23 -12.65 -0.49 4.40
N VAL A 24 -12.36 -1.72 4.86
CA VAL A 24 -12.84 -2.24 6.15
C VAL A 24 -12.31 -1.40 7.30
N CYS A 25 -11.01 -1.13 7.34
CA CYS A 25 -10.40 -0.36 8.42
C CYS A 25 -10.84 1.11 8.47
N MET A 26 -11.36 1.67 7.37
CA MET A 26 -11.97 3.01 7.40
C MET A 26 -13.27 3.06 8.22
N VAL A 27 -13.95 1.93 8.43
CA VAL A 27 -15.26 1.86 9.09
C VAL A 27 -15.28 1.00 10.34
N ASP A 28 -14.44 -0.02 10.43
CA ASP A 28 -14.40 -0.93 11.59
C ASP A 28 -13.34 -0.47 12.61
N ARG A 29 -13.83 0.03 13.75
CA ARG A 29 -13.00 0.54 14.85
C ARG A 29 -12.16 -0.53 15.54
N ARG A 30 -12.39 -1.81 15.29
CA ARG A 30 -11.57 -2.92 15.81
C ARG A 30 -10.28 -3.09 15.03
N CYS A 31 -10.20 -2.55 13.81
CA CYS A 31 -8.97 -2.58 13.02
C CYS A 31 -7.89 -1.74 13.72
N ALA A 32 -6.94 -2.42 14.32
CA ALA A 32 -5.83 -1.81 15.05
C ALA A 32 -4.54 -1.70 14.20
N ALA A 33 -4.43 -2.45 13.11
CA ALA A 33 -3.33 -2.36 12.15
C ALA A 33 -3.75 -3.02 10.81
N ALA A 34 -3.28 -2.49 9.70
CA ALA A 34 -3.66 -2.93 8.36
C ALA A 34 -2.45 -3.20 7.45
N VAL A 35 -2.54 -4.24 6.62
CA VAL A 35 -1.53 -4.55 5.60
C VAL A 35 -2.21 -4.68 4.24
N ASN A 36 -1.78 -3.86 3.30
CA ASN A 36 -2.17 -3.91 1.90
C ASN A 36 -0.98 -4.39 1.05
N LEU A 37 -1.08 -5.60 0.50
CA LEU A 37 -0.11 -6.16 -0.43
C LEU A 37 -0.58 -5.91 -1.86
N ASP A 38 -0.05 -4.86 -2.47
CA ASP A 38 -0.25 -4.47 -3.88
C ASP A 38 -1.73 -4.34 -4.32
N GLY A 39 -2.61 -3.97 -3.38
CA GLY A 39 -4.01 -3.68 -3.68
C GLY A 39 -4.18 -2.23 -4.10
N GLY A 40 -4.81 -2.00 -5.25
CA GLY A 40 -5.25 -0.66 -5.67
C GLY A 40 -6.46 -0.21 -4.85
N ASP A 41 -6.66 1.10 -4.77
CA ASP A 41 -7.81 1.68 -4.08
C ASP A 41 -9.03 1.70 -5.03
N PHE A 42 -9.85 0.67 -4.94
CA PHE A 42 -11.09 0.53 -5.71
C PHE A 42 -12.34 1.02 -4.95
N ASP A 43 -12.21 1.24 -3.63
CA ASP A 43 -13.21 1.92 -2.82
C ASP A 43 -12.67 3.29 -2.43
N PHE A 44 -13.31 4.35 -2.90
CA PHE A 44 -12.86 5.73 -2.70
C PHE A 44 -12.87 6.20 -1.23
N ALA A 45 -13.28 5.38 -0.28
CA ALA A 45 -13.29 5.74 1.14
C ALA A 45 -11.94 6.22 1.68
N PRO A 46 -10.79 5.58 1.35
CA PRO A 46 -9.47 6.03 1.79
C PRO A 46 -8.95 7.28 1.06
N PHE A 47 -9.56 7.69 -0.06
CA PHE A 47 -9.09 8.79 -0.89
C PHE A 47 -9.20 10.13 -0.15
N ASP A 48 -8.14 10.95 -0.14
CA ASP A 48 -8.05 12.21 0.63
C ASP A 48 -8.61 12.08 2.06
N SER A 49 -8.22 11.00 2.76
CA SER A 49 -8.70 10.70 4.12
C SER A 49 -7.58 10.18 4.98
N ASP A 50 -7.51 10.63 6.22
CA ASP A 50 -6.58 10.06 7.18
C ASP A 50 -7.04 8.65 7.57
N PHE A 51 -6.17 7.69 7.36
CA PHE A 51 -6.42 6.31 7.74
C PHE A 51 -6.40 6.15 9.27
N PRO A 52 -7.36 5.47 9.88
CA PRO A 52 -7.53 5.50 11.33
C PRO A 52 -6.55 4.60 12.10
N ALA A 53 -5.76 3.79 11.42
CA ALA A 53 -4.83 2.83 12.01
C ALA A 53 -3.46 2.89 11.35
N PRO A 54 -2.41 2.30 11.93
CA PRO A 54 -1.15 2.03 11.24
C PRO A 54 -1.36 1.19 9.98
N LEU A 55 -0.64 1.51 8.91
CA LEU A 55 -0.77 0.86 7.62
C LEU A 55 0.59 0.48 7.03
N LEU A 56 0.74 -0.77 6.64
CA LEU A 56 1.81 -1.21 5.75
C LEU A 56 1.25 -1.40 4.35
N MET A 57 1.81 -0.67 3.38
CA MET A 57 1.57 -0.88 1.95
C MET A 57 2.85 -1.43 1.33
N LEU A 58 2.78 -2.65 0.82
CA LEU A 58 3.86 -3.24 0.04
C LEU A 58 3.43 -3.31 -1.42
N HIS A 59 4.04 -2.49 -2.25
CA HIS A 59 3.86 -2.51 -3.70
C HIS A 59 4.79 -3.52 -4.35
N ALA A 60 4.31 -4.19 -5.38
CA ALA A 60 5.19 -4.78 -6.38
C ALA A 60 6.00 -3.68 -7.07
N ASP A 61 7.02 -4.05 -7.87
CA ASP A 61 7.78 -3.08 -8.65
C ASP A 61 6.85 -2.30 -9.58
N LEU A 62 6.74 -1.01 -9.31
CA LEU A 62 5.79 -0.14 -10.02
C LEU A 62 6.05 -0.12 -11.53
N GLY A 63 7.32 -0.27 -11.98
CA GLY A 63 7.64 -0.38 -13.39
C GLY A 63 7.03 -1.62 -14.04
N ASN A 64 7.00 -2.75 -13.34
CA ASN A 64 6.37 -3.98 -13.84
C ASN A 64 4.86 -3.84 -13.99
N PHE A 65 4.23 -3.06 -13.14
CA PHE A 65 2.81 -2.76 -13.26
C PHE A 65 2.47 -2.04 -14.57
N TYR A 66 3.23 -1.00 -14.93
CA TYR A 66 3.05 -0.30 -16.21
C TYR A 66 3.24 -1.25 -17.40
N ARG A 67 4.29 -2.09 -17.36
CA ARG A 67 4.57 -3.08 -18.41
C ARG A 67 3.46 -4.12 -18.56
N LEU A 68 2.77 -4.49 -17.47
CA LEU A 68 1.63 -5.40 -17.52
C LEU A 68 0.50 -4.87 -18.41
N PHE A 69 0.33 -3.55 -18.47
CA PHE A 69 -0.64 -2.88 -19.35
C PHE A 69 -0.04 -2.42 -20.68
N GLY A 70 1.15 -2.86 -21.02
CA GLY A 70 1.84 -2.49 -22.27
C GLY A 70 2.25 -1.01 -22.32
N ILE A 71 2.38 -0.38 -21.15
CA ILE A 71 2.77 1.03 -21.02
C ILE A 71 4.23 1.10 -20.62
N GLU A 72 5.02 1.92 -21.31
CA GLU A 72 6.41 2.20 -20.91
C GLU A 72 6.41 2.95 -19.58
N PRO A 73 7.11 2.44 -18.55
CA PRO A 73 7.15 3.09 -17.26
C PRO A 73 7.76 4.49 -17.35
N PRO A 74 7.13 5.51 -16.73
CA PRO A 74 7.77 6.82 -16.61
C PRO A 74 9.02 6.72 -15.71
N ALA A 75 9.91 7.71 -15.79
CA ALA A 75 11.14 7.76 -15.00
C ALA A 75 10.89 7.67 -13.46
N ARG A 76 9.71 8.08 -13.03
CA ARG A 76 9.22 7.93 -11.64
C ARG A 76 7.82 7.34 -11.68
N PRO A 77 7.70 6.01 -11.68
CA PRO A 77 6.40 5.34 -11.65
C PRO A 77 5.64 5.70 -10.37
N ARG A 78 4.35 5.93 -10.50
CA ARG A 78 3.45 6.27 -9.39
C ARG A 78 2.58 5.10 -8.98
N SER A 79 2.19 5.08 -7.71
CA SER A 79 1.22 4.13 -7.19
C SER A 79 -0.20 4.64 -7.41
N PHE A 80 -1.15 3.73 -7.62
CA PHE A 80 -2.58 4.05 -7.58
C PHE A 80 -3.05 4.57 -6.23
N ASN A 81 -2.31 4.26 -5.16
CA ASN A 81 -2.65 4.64 -3.80
C ASN A 81 -2.02 5.96 -3.36
N ASP A 82 -1.44 6.73 -4.28
CA ASP A 82 -0.79 8.00 -3.93
C ASP A 82 -1.72 8.98 -3.23
N PHE A 83 -2.99 8.98 -3.65
CA PHE A 83 -4.02 9.90 -3.18
C PHE A 83 -4.87 9.33 -2.01
N SER A 84 -4.50 8.17 -1.49
CA SER A 84 -5.28 7.44 -0.49
C SER A 84 -4.54 7.29 0.83
N TYR A 85 -5.29 7.12 1.92
CA TYR A 85 -4.85 6.82 3.28
C TYR A 85 -4.24 7.98 4.06
N GLU A 86 -4.06 9.13 3.42
CA GLU A 86 -3.66 10.39 4.05
C GLU A 86 -4.44 11.53 3.40
N ARG A 87 -4.71 12.60 4.15
CA ARG A 87 -5.13 13.86 3.56
C ARG A 87 -4.04 14.38 2.63
N PHE A 88 -4.40 14.98 1.53
CA PHE A 88 -3.43 15.46 0.53
C PHE A 88 -2.41 16.42 1.12
N GLU A 89 -2.84 17.31 2.05
CA GLU A 89 -1.94 18.24 2.73
C GLU A 89 -0.93 17.57 3.65
N HIS A 90 -1.17 16.31 4.03
CA HIS A 90 -0.30 15.54 4.94
C HIS A 90 0.40 14.37 4.23
N ALA A 91 0.22 14.22 2.92
CA ALA A 91 0.77 13.07 2.19
C ALA A 91 2.28 12.93 2.41
N GLY A 92 2.69 11.73 2.81
CA GLY A 92 4.07 11.36 3.12
C GLY A 92 4.58 11.84 4.49
N GLN A 93 3.72 12.38 5.37
CA GLN A 93 4.15 12.88 6.68
C GLN A 93 3.89 11.90 7.84
N ARG A 94 2.96 10.99 7.69
CA ARG A 94 2.61 10.04 8.75
C ARG A 94 3.68 8.98 8.92
N GLN A 95 4.12 8.81 10.17
CA GLN A 95 5.18 7.85 10.52
C GLN A 95 4.66 6.42 10.67
N ASP A 96 3.35 6.24 10.86
CA ASP A 96 2.66 4.96 11.00
C ASP A 96 2.06 4.45 9.68
N ILE A 97 2.26 5.17 8.57
CA ILE A 97 1.96 4.70 7.22
C ILE A 97 3.27 4.38 6.50
N HIS A 98 3.52 3.10 6.34
CA HIS A 98 4.72 2.60 5.71
C HIS A 98 4.43 2.19 4.27
N ARG A 99 5.02 2.91 3.32
CA ARG A 99 4.92 2.62 1.89
C ARG A 99 6.25 2.05 1.41
N LEU A 100 6.25 0.82 0.96
CA LEU A 100 7.44 0.10 0.51
C LEU A 100 7.19 -0.49 -0.87
N VAL A 101 8.27 -0.67 -1.62
CA VAL A 101 8.28 -1.37 -2.91
C VAL A 101 9.21 -2.57 -2.80
N LEU A 102 8.75 -3.73 -3.23
CA LEU A 102 9.58 -4.89 -3.48
C LEU A 102 10.07 -4.83 -4.93
N ARG A 103 11.32 -4.47 -5.12
CA ARG A 103 11.94 -4.30 -6.43
C ARG A 103 11.99 -5.61 -7.20
N ASP A 104 11.90 -5.50 -8.51
CA ASP A 104 11.93 -6.63 -9.44
C ASP A 104 10.85 -7.70 -9.18
N SER A 105 9.84 -7.40 -8.36
CA SER A 105 8.66 -8.24 -8.20
C SER A 105 7.55 -7.81 -9.15
N ALA A 106 6.65 -8.74 -9.49
CA ALA A 106 5.39 -8.42 -10.14
C ALA A 106 4.22 -8.78 -9.21
N HIS A 107 3.01 -8.38 -9.56
CA HIS A 107 1.82 -8.51 -8.74
C HIS A 107 1.65 -9.89 -8.10
N ALA A 108 1.68 -10.96 -8.90
CA ALA A 108 1.55 -12.33 -8.40
C ALA A 108 2.78 -12.82 -7.61
N GLY A 109 3.89 -12.08 -7.63
CA GLY A 109 5.09 -12.37 -6.83
C GLY A 109 4.92 -12.10 -5.34
N LEU A 110 3.87 -11.36 -4.95
CA LEU A 110 3.52 -11.08 -3.54
C LEU A 110 2.54 -12.13 -2.95
N THR A 111 2.48 -13.31 -3.54
CA THR A 111 1.67 -14.46 -3.11
C THR A 111 2.56 -15.68 -2.90
N ASP A 112 1.97 -16.86 -2.68
CA ASP A 112 2.70 -18.12 -2.64
C ASP A 112 3.03 -18.69 -4.04
N ASN A 113 2.60 -18.05 -5.11
CA ASN A 113 2.87 -18.48 -6.49
C ASN A 113 4.37 -18.70 -6.80
N PRO A 114 5.32 -17.93 -6.24
CA PRO A 114 6.75 -18.21 -6.43
C PRO A 114 7.19 -19.62 -6.04
N LEU A 115 6.45 -20.31 -5.17
CA LEU A 115 6.73 -21.69 -4.77
C LEU A 115 6.30 -22.72 -5.84
N PHE A 116 5.34 -22.38 -6.68
CA PHE A 116 4.68 -23.32 -7.59
C PHE A 116 4.94 -23.05 -9.07
N ILE A 117 5.10 -21.79 -9.46
CA ILE A 117 5.27 -21.38 -10.84
C ILE A 117 6.74 -21.52 -11.27
N ARG A 118 6.99 -22.36 -12.28
CA ARG A 118 8.33 -22.58 -12.86
C ARG A 118 8.52 -21.75 -14.14
N ARG A 119 9.80 -21.50 -14.49
CA ARG A 119 10.15 -20.89 -15.79
C ARG A 119 9.53 -21.68 -16.96
N PRO A 120 9.11 -21.04 -18.08
CA PRO A 120 9.36 -19.65 -18.46
C PRO A 120 8.29 -18.64 -18.04
N LEU A 121 7.15 -19.06 -17.47
CA LEU A 121 6.04 -18.16 -17.10
C LEU A 121 6.35 -17.25 -15.92
N ARG A 122 7.41 -17.55 -15.20
CA ARG A 122 7.75 -16.91 -13.94
C ARG A 122 7.98 -15.39 -14.06
N ASP A 123 8.89 -14.99 -14.95
CA ASP A 123 9.42 -13.61 -14.96
C ASP A 123 8.33 -12.58 -15.30
N GLY A 124 7.39 -12.93 -16.19
CA GLY A 124 6.28 -12.06 -16.54
C GLY A 124 5.19 -11.94 -15.45
N LEU A 125 4.99 -13.00 -14.65
CA LEU A 125 3.93 -13.06 -13.63
C LEU A 125 4.42 -12.68 -12.24
N LEU A 126 5.64 -13.08 -11.88
CA LEU A 126 6.19 -12.96 -10.53
C LEU A 126 7.25 -11.86 -10.41
N GLY A 127 7.80 -11.41 -11.53
CA GLY A 127 8.99 -10.58 -11.60
C GLY A 127 10.28 -11.40 -11.58
N SER A 128 11.42 -10.70 -11.71
CA SER A 128 12.75 -11.30 -11.82
C SER A 128 13.46 -11.52 -10.48
N ALA A 129 12.91 -11.01 -9.38
CA ALA A 129 13.47 -11.22 -8.05
C ALA A 129 13.55 -12.73 -7.71
N PRO A 130 14.57 -13.17 -6.94
CA PRO A 130 14.69 -14.56 -6.50
C PRO A 130 13.46 -15.05 -5.74
N THR A 131 13.07 -16.32 -5.89
CA THR A 131 11.93 -16.92 -5.17
C THR A 131 12.05 -16.69 -3.66
N GLU A 132 13.23 -16.89 -3.12
CA GLU A 132 13.50 -16.69 -1.69
C GLU A 132 13.16 -15.28 -1.23
N VAL A 133 13.52 -14.26 -2.01
CA VAL A 133 13.22 -12.86 -1.72
C VAL A 133 11.73 -12.61 -1.81
N LEU A 134 11.06 -13.09 -2.87
CA LEU A 134 9.61 -12.92 -3.07
C LEU A 134 8.79 -13.51 -1.91
N ILE A 135 9.27 -14.57 -1.26
CA ILE A 135 8.61 -15.19 -0.12
C ILE A 135 9.05 -14.56 1.20
N GLN A 136 10.34 -14.40 1.43
CA GLN A 136 10.85 -14.01 2.75
C GLN A 136 10.66 -12.51 3.05
N ALA A 137 10.77 -11.62 2.04
CA ALA A 137 10.68 -10.20 2.30
C ALA A 137 9.25 -9.75 2.70
N PRO A 138 8.17 -10.15 1.99
CA PRO A 138 6.81 -9.85 2.42
C PRO A 138 6.48 -10.45 3.79
N ASN A 139 6.85 -11.72 4.03
CA ASN A 139 6.60 -12.38 5.32
C ASN A 139 7.32 -11.67 6.48
N ALA A 140 8.59 -11.28 6.29
CA ALA A 140 9.33 -10.54 7.32
C ALA A 140 8.70 -9.17 7.61
N LEU A 141 8.22 -8.47 6.57
CA LEU A 141 7.55 -7.18 6.73
C LEU A 141 6.21 -7.32 7.46
N VAL A 142 5.35 -8.24 7.04
CA VAL A 142 4.03 -8.46 7.67
C VAL A 142 4.20 -8.85 9.14
N LEU A 143 5.10 -9.80 9.43
CA LEU A 143 5.38 -10.24 10.79
C LEU A 143 5.94 -9.11 11.66
N GLY A 144 6.93 -8.38 11.15
CA GLY A 144 7.53 -7.24 11.86
C GLY A 144 6.53 -6.12 12.13
N PHE A 145 5.65 -5.83 11.19
CA PHE A 145 4.60 -4.83 11.31
C PHE A 145 3.58 -5.20 12.40
N PHE A 146 3.02 -6.41 12.35
CA PHE A 146 2.06 -6.85 13.35
C PHE A 146 2.68 -7.06 14.73
N ASP A 147 3.93 -7.51 14.80
CA ASP A 147 4.65 -7.57 16.09
C ASP A 147 4.81 -6.17 16.70
N HIS A 148 5.08 -5.15 15.87
CA HIS A 148 5.21 -3.78 16.33
C HIS A 148 3.85 -3.19 16.78
N TYR A 149 2.85 -3.21 15.89
CA TYR A 149 1.61 -2.46 16.11
C TYR A 149 0.53 -3.23 16.87
N LEU A 150 0.45 -4.55 16.74
CA LEU A 150 -0.55 -5.34 17.49
C LEU A 150 -0.02 -5.89 18.80
N ARG A 151 1.26 -6.29 18.82
CA ARG A 151 1.85 -6.91 20.02
C ARG A 151 2.66 -5.97 20.87
N GLY A 152 2.83 -4.72 20.43
CA GLY A 152 3.62 -3.70 21.12
C GLY A 152 5.10 -4.09 21.32
N ARG A 153 5.63 -4.98 20.47
CA ARG A 153 7.02 -5.39 20.56
C ARG A 153 7.93 -4.27 20.11
N ALA A 154 8.90 -3.93 20.93
CA ALA A 154 9.99 -3.05 20.55
C ALA A 154 10.82 -3.74 19.46
N ASN A 155 10.60 -3.38 18.22
CA ASN A 155 11.40 -3.78 17.07
C ASN A 155 11.71 -2.54 16.21
N ASP A 156 12.77 -2.60 15.43
CA ASP A 156 13.20 -1.50 14.56
C ASP A 156 12.49 -1.61 13.19
N PHE A 157 11.15 -1.67 13.21
CA PHE A 157 10.32 -1.75 12.01
C PHE A 157 10.19 -0.38 11.33
N PRO A 158 10.30 -0.27 10.02
CA PRO A 158 10.63 -1.29 9.01
C PRO A 158 12.15 -1.42 8.73
N GLN A 159 13.00 -0.70 9.47
CA GLN A 159 14.43 -0.57 9.21
C GLN A 159 15.17 -1.93 9.27
N ALA A 160 14.82 -2.77 10.24
CA ALA A 160 15.41 -4.11 10.37
C ALA A 160 15.13 -4.99 9.13
N GLN A 161 13.90 -4.94 8.60
CA GLN A 161 13.51 -5.68 7.40
C GLN A 161 14.19 -5.12 6.15
N MET A 162 14.26 -3.80 6.03
CA MET A 162 14.97 -3.14 4.93
C MET A 162 16.46 -3.45 4.95
N ALA A 163 17.07 -3.49 6.13
CA ALA A 163 18.48 -3.86 6.29
C ALA A 163 18.74 -5.34 5.93
N ARG A 164 17.76 -6.22 6.14
CA ARG A 164 17.83 -7.63 5.73
C ARG A 164 17.74 -7.83 4.22
N PHE A 165 17.00 -6.95 3.53
CA PHE A 165 16.76 -7.02 2.08
C PHE A 165 17.13 -5.71 1.36
N PRO A 166 18.37 -5.20 1.51
CA PRO A 166 18.73 -3.85 1.09
C PRO A 166 18.69 -3.63 -0.43
N ALA A 167 18.89 -4.69 -1.22
CA ALA A 167 18.80 -4.63 -2.67
C ALA A 167 17.34 -4.64 -3.19
N TRP A 168 16.39 -5.08 -2.38
CA TRP A 168 15.04 -5.41 -2.80
C TRP A 168 13.96 -4.54 -2.19
N LEU A 169 14.10 -4.10 -0.94
CA LEU A 169 13.12 -3.26 -0.28
C LEU A 169 13.54 -1.80 -0.33
N THR A 170 12.66 -0.97 -0.88
CA THR A 170 12.85 0.48 -0.94
C THR A 170 11.63 1.21 -0.40
N ARG A 171 11.85 2.39 0.21
CA ARG A 171 10.74 3.26 0.60
C ARG A 171 10.11 3.87 -0.65
N TYR A 172 8.81 4.00 -0.59
CA TYR A 172 8.03 4.74 -1.56
C TYR A 172 7.56 6.06 -0.92
N ASP A 173 7.73 7.15 -1.65
CA ASP A 173 7.35 8.48 -1.19
C ASP A 173 6.22 9.04 -2.06
N ASN A 174 5.10 9.39 -1.44
CA ASN A 174 3.97 10.04 -2.09
C ASN A 174 3.87 11.55 -1.77
N SER A 175 4.92 12.16 -1.21
CA SER A 175 4.95 13.59 -0.84
C SER A 175 4.66 14.55 -2.01
N ALA A 176 4.90 14.12 -3.24
CA ALA A 176 4.53 14.88 -4.45
C ALA A 176 3.03 15.22 -4.51
N VAL A 177 2.16 14.43 -3.88
CA VAL A 177 0.71 14.75 -3.74
C VAL A 177 0.51 15.99 -2.89
N ARG A 178 1.24 16.09 -1.76
CA ARG A 178 1.20 17.27 -0.90
C ARG A 178 1.66 18.52 -1.64
N ASP A 179 2.78 18.44 -2.36
CA ASP A 179 3.33 19.57 -3.10
C ASP A 179 2.37 20.01 -4.20
N TRP A 180 1.79 19.05 -4.94
CA TRP A 180 0.75 19.31 -5.93
C TRP A 180 -0.50 19.96 -5.32
N TRP A 181 -0.91 19.53 -4.12
CA TRP A 181 -2.08 20.08 -3.42
C TRP A 181 -1.81 21.50 -2.94
N LEU A 182 -0.68 21.73 -2.29
CA LEU A 182 -0.32 23.02 -1.72
C LEU A 182 -0.02 24.08 -2.78
N ALA A 183 0.38 23.68 -3.96
CA ALA A 183 0.56 24.59 -5.11
C ALA A 183 -0.75 25.19 -5.64
N LYS A 184 -1.91 24.62 -5.27
CA LYS A 184 -3.21 25.12 -5.74
C LYS A 184 -3.71 26.26 -4.85
N PRO A 185 -4.36 27.30 -5.47
CA PRO A 185 -5.10 28.31 -4.72
C PRO A 185 -6.16 27.68 -3.82
N GLU A 186 -6.44 28.30 -2.69
CA GLU A 186 -7.39 27.80 -1.70
C GLU A 186 -8.78 27.50 -2.30
N ALA A 187 -9.30 28.39 -3.13
CA ALA A 187 -10.59 28.19 -3.80
C ALA A 187 -10.62 26.93 -4.66
N GLN A 188 -9.51 26.61 -5.34
CA GLN A 188 -9.40 25.37 -6.13
C GLN A 188 -9.33 24.13 -5.23
N ARG A 189 -8.60 24.22 -4.12
CA ARG A 189 -8.55 23.13 -3.14
C ARG A 189 -9.92 22.83 -2.55
N LEU A 190 -10.67 23.88 -2.18
CA LEU A 190 -12.03 23.73 -1.67
C LEU A 190 -12.97 23.09 -2.69
N ALA A 191 -12.96 23.58 -3.92
CA ALA A 191 -13.79 23.04 -5.01
C ALA A 191 -13.44 21.56 -5.30
N LEU A 192 -12.15 21.21 -5.32
CA LEU A 192 -11.71 19.84 -5.54
C LEU A 192 -12.17 18.93 -4.38
N ARG A 193 -12.05 19.37 -3.12
CA ARG A 193 -12.50 18.60 -1.96
C ARG A 193 -14.01 18.34 -1.99
N GLN A 194 -14.82 19.33 -2.37
CA GLN A 194 -16.26 19.14 -2.55
C GLN A 194 -16.56 18.07 -3.61
N ARG A 195 -15.83 18.07 -4.72
CA ARG A 195 -15.96 17.03 -5.77
C ARG A 195 -15.57 15.64 -5.26
N ILE A 196 -14.50 15.55 -4.48
CA ILE A 196 -14.06 14.29 -3.84
C ILE A 196 -15.14 13.76 -2.89
N ASP A 197 -15.70 14.61 -2.04
CA ASP A 197 -16.77 14.23 -1.11
C ASP A 197 -18.03 13.77 -1.86
N GLU A 198 -18.36 14.41 -2.98
CA GLU A 198 -19.45 13.99 -3.83
C GLU A 198 -19.19 12.63 -4.49
N MET A 199 -17.98 12.42 -5.02
CA MET A 199 -17.54 11.14 -5.57
C MET A 199 -17.67 10.02 -4.54
N LYS A 200 -17.17 10.24 -3.31
CA LYS A 200 -17.28 9.27 -2.21
C LYS A 200 -18.71 8.92 -1.90
N ARG A 201 -19.61 9.92 -1.85
CA ARG A 201 -21.03 9.71 -1.61
C ARG A 201 -21.71 8.91 -2.72
N ARG A 202 -21.36 9.18 -3.98
CA ARG A 202 -21.95 8.52 -5.15
C ARG A 202 -21.26 7.23 -5.52
N LYS A 203 -20.08 6.95 -4.97
CA LYS A 203 -19.19 5.85 -5.38
C LYS A 203 -18.87 5.86 -6.88
N THR A 204 -18.73 7.05 -7.45
CA THR A 204 -18.40 7.25 -8.86
C THR A 204 -16.97 7.78 -8.97
N GLY A 205 -16.22 7.33 -9.96
CA GLY A 205 -14.85 7.81 -10.20
C GLY A 205 -14.79 9.31 -10.48
N LEU A 206 -13.64 9.92 -10.20
CA LEU A 206 -13.28 11.27 -10.60
C LEU A 206 -12.40 11.20 -11.83
N ASP A 207 -12.69 12.05 -12.83
CA ASP A 207 -11.69 12.43 -13.80
C ASP A 207 -10.69 13.37 -13.09
N LEU A 208 -9.60 12.80 -12.62
CA LEU A 208 -8.45 13.57 -12.14
C LEU A 208 -7.56 13.88 -13.34
N PRO A 209 -7.03 15.11 -13.42
CA PRO A 209 -6.13 15.51 -14.48
C PRO A 209 -4.78 14.76 -14.41
#